data_8bf5eb5d055e98d7b1e5405a7afaae38
#
_entry.id   8bf5eb5d055e98d7b1e5405a7afaae38
#
_cell.length_a   1.000
_cell.length_b   1.000
_cell.length_c   1.000
_cell.angle_alpha   90.00
_cell.angle_beta   90.00
_cell.angle_gamma   90.00
#
_symmetry.space_group_name_H-M   'P 1'
#
loop_
_entity.id
_entity.type
_entity.pdbx_description
1 polymer ?
#
loop_
_entity_poly.entity_id
_entity_poly.type
_entity_poly.pdbx_seq_one_letter_code
_entity_poly.pdbx_strand_id
1 'polypeptide(L)'
;MIARLSVSHGLILLGALGMFFGNANPVLHLPLAALLYPACLGLLAREDFPFRRGWLCGLIGSAAALYWISWAVHDYGAFPWPLAVPCAVLPGAWVGLWGGLFCFCLSRLSRAGKFSLPRRALAAGLLWYLLEWTRGWFATGFPWLTLGAAQARWPLLIQGASVIGDYGISGLYAGMACLAADLARALLSGGRRAPGRGR
;
A
#
# COMPACT_ATOMS: atom_id res chain seq x y z
N MET A 1 16.39 -4.42 -19.25
CA MET A 1 15.15 -5.15 -18.91
C MET A 1 15.26 -5.89 -17.57
N ILE A 2 16.25 -6.73 -17.35
CA ILE A 2 16.46 -7.53 -16.11
C ILE A 2 16.56 -6.64 -14.84
N ALA A 3 17.34 -5.55 -14.86
CA ALA A 3 17.48 -4.66 -13.69
C ALA A 3 16.15 -3.97 -13.27
N ARG A 4 15.28 -3.60 -14.21
CA ARG A 4 13.96 -3.02 -13.91
C ARG A 4 13.00 -4.05 -13.30
N LEU A 5 13.05 -5.30 -13.77
CA LEU A 5 12.28 -6.40 -13.18
C LEU A 5 12.71 -6.64 -11.73
N SER A 6 14.01 -6.61 -11.44
CA SER A 6 14.55 -6.76 -10.08
C SER A 6 14.04 -5.65 -9.13
N VAL A 7 14.06 -4.39 -9.55
CA VAL A 7 13.57 -3.25 -8.72
C VAL A 7 12.08 -3.39 -8.43
N SER A 8 11.26 -3.73 -9.41
CA SER A 8 9.81 -3.89 -9.20
C SER A 8 9.48 -5.03 -8.24
N HIS A 9 10.20 -6.16 -8.30
CA HIS A 9 10.03 -7.26 -7.35
C HIS A 9 10.45 -6.84 -5.93
N GLY A 10 11.55 -6.08 -5.81
CA GLY A 10 11.98 -5.51 -4.53
C GLY A 10 10.92 -4.59 -3.93
N LEU A 11 10.28 -3.73 -4.73
CA LEU A 11 9.20 -2.85 -4.26
C LEU A 11 7.95 -3.63 -3.84
N ILE A 12 7.59 -4.68 -4.59
CA ILE A 12 6.47 -5.56 -4.22
C ILE A 12 6.74 -6.22 -2.86
N LEU A 13 7.92 -6.80 -2.69
CA LEU A 13 8.29 -7.45 -1.45
C LEU A 13 8.35 -6.47 -0.29
N LEU A 14 8.99 -5.31 -0.47
CA LEU A 14 9.10 -4.28 0.56
C LEU A 14 7.73 -3.74 0.98
N GLY A 15 6.84 -3.47 0.03
CA GLY A 15 5.48 -3.02 0.32
C GLY A 15 4.65 -4.09 1.04
N ALA A 16 4.78 -5.37 0.65
CA ALA A 16 4.11 -6.48 1.30
C ALA A 16 4.62 -6.69 2.75
N LEU A 17 5.93 -6.62 2.97
CA LEU A 17 6.53 -6.65 4.32
C LEU A 17 6.07 -5.46 5.16
N GLY A 18 6.00 -4.27 4.56
CA GLY A 18 5.48 -3.08 5.21
C GLY A 18 4.04 -3.27 5.68
N MET A 19 3.19 -3.89 4.86
CA MET A 19 1.83 -4.20 5.23
C MET A 19 1.74 -5.26 6.34
N PHE A 20 2.53 -6.31 6.29
CA PHE A 20 2.57 -7.33 7.33
C PHE A 20 3.07 -6.77 8.68
N PHE A 21 4.25 -6.17 8.71
CA PHE A 21 4.84 -5.64 9.94
C PHE A 21 4.14 -4.38 10.45
N GLY A 22 3.48 -3.63 9.59
CA GLY A 22 2.72 -2.44 9.94
C GLY A 22 1.37 -2.73 10.59
N ASN A 23 0.82 -3.93 10.40
CA ASN A 23 -0.39 -4.40 11.05
C ASN A 23 -0.07 -5.37 12.18
N ALA A 24 -1.07 -5.68 13.02
CA ALA A 24 -0.91 -6.63 14.11
C ALA A 24 -0.48 -8.00 13.58
N ASN A 25 0.65 -8.50 14.05
CA ASN A 25 1.22 -9.79 13.68
C ASN A 25 1.97 -10.42 14.86
N PRO A 26 2.26 -11.74 14.84
CA PRO A 26 2.84 -12.43 15.97
C PRO A 26 4.36 -12.22 16.14
N VAL A 27 5.02 -11.59 15.16
CA VAL A 27 6.48 -11.45 15.13
C VAL A 27 6.91 -10.10 15.70
N LEU A 28 6.53 -9.01 15.04
CA LEU A 28 6.94 -7.66 15.42
C LEU A 28 5.98 -6.63 14.81
N HIS A 29 5.23 -5.94 15.65
CA HIS A 29 4.32 -4.88 15.20
C HIS A 29 5.02 -3.52 15.17
N LEU A 30 5.26 -3.00 13.97
CA LEU A 30 5.87 -1.69 13.69
C LEU A 30 4.88 -0.81 12.92
N PRO A 31 4.01 -0.01 13.56
CA PRO A 31 2.97 0.77 12.89
C PRO A 31 3.47 1.59 11.70
N LEU A 32 4.62 2.27 11.84
CA LEU A 32 5.19 3.07 10.74
C LEU A 32 5.60 2.24 9.52
N ALA A 33 5.85 0.93 9.67
CA ALA A 33 6.14 0.08 8.53
C ALA A 33 4.96 0.01 7.54
N ALA A 34 3.71 0.22 8.01
CA ALA A 34 2.54 0.30 7.14
C ALA A 34 2.68 1.36 6.05
N LEU A 35 3.44 2.45 6.31
CA LEU A 35 3.68 3.52 5.33
C LEU A 35 4.51 3.07 4.13
N LEU A 36 5.27 1.99 4.26
CA LEU A 36 6.02 1.40 3.12
C LEU A 36 5.08 0.89 2.04
N TYR A 37 3.87 0.43 2.40
CA TYR A 37 2.91 -0.07 1.43
C TYR A 37 2.49 1.01 0.42
N PRO A 38 1.86 2.15 0.82
CA PRO A 38 1.52 3.21 -0.12
C PRO A 38 2.75 3.85 -0.79
N ALA A 39 3.89 3.94 -0.11
CA ALA A 39 5.15 4.42 -0.70
C ALA A 39 5.59 3.55 -1.89
N CYS A 40 5.62 2.23 -1.71
CA CYS A 40 5.96 1.28 -2.77
C CYS A 40 4.92 1.28 -3.89
N LEU A 41 3.61 1.32 -3.57
CA LEU A 41 2.56 1.44 -4.58
C LEU A 41 2.70 2.73 -5.39
N GLY A 42 3.04 3.85 -4.75
CA GLY A 42 3.32 5.11 -5.43
C GLY A 42 4.46 5.01 -6.46
N LEU A 43 5.51 4.25 -6.15
CA LEU A 43 6.61 3.97 -7.08
C LEU A 43 6.20 2.97 -8.17
N LEU A 44 5.50 1.89 -7.80
CA LEU A 44 4.98 0.88 -8.75
C LEU A 44 3.99 1.48 -9.76
N ALA A 45 3.26 2.53 -9.39
CA ALA A 45 2.39 3.28 -10.29
C ALA A 45 3.14 3.95 -11.47
N ARG A 46 4.46 4.08 -11.39
CA ARG A 46 5.33 4.64 -12.46
C ARG A 46 5.92 3.58 -13.39
N GLU A 47 5.73 2.31 -13.04
CA GLU A 47 6.27 1.17 -13.76
C GLU A 47 5.27 0.63 -14.80
N ASP A 48 5.72 -0.34 -15.62
CA ASP A 48 4.85 -1.06 -16.53
C ASP A 48 3.87 -1.96 -15.76
N PHE A 49 2.66 -2.15 -16.30
CA PHE A 49 1.59 -2.96 -15.70
C PHE A 49 1.28 -2.57 -14.24
N PRO A 50 0.99 -1.29 -13.95
CA PRO A 50 0.85 -0.79 -12.58
C PRO A 50 -0.23 -1.51 -11.78
N PHE A 51 -1.38 -1.84 -12.41
CA PHE A 51 -2.46 -2.58 -11.76
C PHE A 51 -1.97 -3.95 -11.24
N ARG A 52 -1.35 -4.75 -12.12
CA ARG A 52 -0.89 -6.10 -11.77
C ARG A 52 0.12 -6.08 -10.63
N ARG A 53 1.07 -5.13 -10.66
CA ARG A 53 2.10 -5.02 -9.63
C ARG A 53 1.53 -4.54 -8.29
N GLY A 54 0.64 -3.56 -8.32
CA GLY A 54 -0.07 -3.10 -7.13
C GLY A 54 -0.95 -4.18 -6.53
N TRP A 55 -1.66 -4.94 -7.37
CA TRP A 55 -2.46 -6.07 -6.95
C TRP A 55 -1.61 -7.17 -6.29
N LEU A 56 -0.51 -7.56 -6.90
CA LEU A 56 0.40 -8.57 -6.33
C LEU A 56 1.00 -8.11 -4.99
N CYS A 57 1.42 -6.86 -4.90
CA CYS A 57 1.93 -6.28 -3.65
C CYS A 57 0.86 -6.35 -2.54
N GLY A 58 -0.36 -5.91 -2.85
CA GLY A 58 -1.48 -5.95 -1.91
C GLY A 58 -1.92 -7.36 -1.57
N LEU A 59 -2.02 -8.28 -2.56
CA LEU A 59 -2.35 -9.69 -2.33
C LEU A 59 -1.38 -10.32 -1.32
N ILE A 60 -0.08 -10.24 -1.58
CA ILE A 60 0.94 -10.87 -0.74
C ILE A 60 0.92 -10.25 0.68
N GLY A 61 0.92 -8.92 0.77
CA GLY A 61 0.93 -8.23 2.06
C GLY A 61 -0.33 -8.45 2.87
N SER A 62 -1.51 -8.38 2.23
CA SER A 62 -2.80 -8.58 2.91
C SER A 62 -3.04 -10.02 3.30
N ALA A 63 -2.71 -11.00 2.43
CA ALA A 63 -2.85 -12.40 2.78
C ALA A 63 -1.95 -12.77 3.97
N ALA A 64 -0.72 -12.22 4.00
CA ALA A 64 0.17 -12.39 5.15
C ALA A 64 -0.39 -11.70 6.41
N ALA A 65 -0.91 -10.48 6.33
CA ALA A 65 -1.48 -9.77 7.48
C ALA A 65 -2.80 -10.38 7.99
N LEU A 66 -3.55 -11.05 7.12
CA LEU A 66 -4.81 -11.74 7.43
C LEU A 66 -4.62 -13.25 7.72
N TYR A 67 -3.39 -13.71 7.95
CA TYR A 67 -3.07 -15.12 8.24
C TYR A 67 -3.98 -15.74 9.31
N TRP A 68 -4.37 -14.96 10.31
CA TRP A 68 -5.23 -15.37 11.42
C TRP A 68 -6.62 -15.88 10.98
N ILE A 69 -7.11 -15.47 9.80
CA ILE A 69 -8.37 -15.98 9.24
C ILE A 69 -8.27 -17.50 9.02
N SER A 70 -7.13 -18.00 8.55
CA SER A 70 -6.92 -19.44 8.36
C SER A 70 -7.02 -20.21 9.69
N TRP A 71 -6.49 -19.63 10.78
CA TRP A 71 -6.61 -20.21 12.12
C TRP A 71 -8.06 -20.21 12.59
N ALA A 72 -8.76 -19.08 12.46
CA ALA A 72 -10.15 -18.99 12.86
C ALA A 72 -11.03 -20.00 12.11
N VAL A 73 -10.81 -20.18 10.80
CA VAL A 73 -11.56 -21.15 9.98
C VAL A 73 -11.21 -22.60 10.34
N HIS A 74 -9.93 -22.88 10.67
CA HIS A 74 -9.52 -24.20 11.10
C HIS A 74 -10.09 -24.55 12.48
N ASP A 75 -9.87 -23.69 13.47
CA ASP A 75 -10.16 -23.99 14.86
C ASP A 75 -11.68 -23.94 15.18
N TYR A 76 -12.39 -22.97 14.63
CA TYR A 76 -13.82 -22.77 14.90
C TYR A 76 -14.72 -23.31 13.79
N GLY A 77 -14.24 -23.36 12.55
CA GLY A 77 -14.98 -23.89 11.41
C GLY A 77 -14.77 -25.38 11.19
N ALA A 78 -13.86 -26.01 11.92
CA ALA A 78 -13.45 -27.41 11.76
C ALA A 78 -12.97 -27.77 10.32
N PHE A 79 -12.46 -26.78 9.57
CA PHE A 79 -11.93 -27.00 8.23
C PHE A 79 -10.51 -27.57 8.29
N PRO A 80 -10.16 -28.55 7.47
CA PRO A 80 -8.78 -29.00 7.34
C PRO A 80 -7.90 -27.89 6.76
N TRP A 81 -6.62 -27.85 7.14
CA TRP A 81 -5.66 -26.81 6.74
C TRP A 81 -5.63 -26.50 5.24
N PRO A 82 -5.68 -27.49 4.32
CA PRO A 82 -5.70 -27.23 2.88
C PRO A 82 -6.89 -26.38 2.40
N LEU A 83 -8.00 -26.38 3.15
CA LEU A 83 -9.17 -25.55 2.88
C LEU A 83 -9.17 -24.25 3.69
N ALA A 84 -8.58 -24.23 4.89
CA ALA A 84 -8.51 -23.06 5.74
C ALA A 84 -7.54 -21.98 5.21
N VAL A 85 -6.39 -22.39 4.66
CA VAL A 85 -5.37 -21.44 4.12
C VAL A 85 -5.91 -20.56 2.98
N PRO A 86 -6.61 -21.08 1.96
CA PRO A 86 -7.23 -20.25 0.92
C PRO A 86 -8.20 -19.20 1.46
N CYS A 87 -8.81 -19.42 2.62
CA CYS A 87 -9.73 -18.46 3.24
C CYS A 87 -9.03 -17.15 3.67
N ALA A 88 -7.72 -17.13 3.89
CA ALA A 88 -6.95 -15.90 4.09
C ALA A 88 -6.50 -15.28 2.77
N VAL A 89 -6.25 -16.10 1.74
CA VAL A 89 -5.80 -15.63 0.42
C VAL A 89 -6.90 -14.87 -0.32
N LEU A 90 -8.16 -15.31 -0.21
CA LEU A 90 -9.30 -14.66 -0.88
C LEU A 90 -9.50 -13.20 -0.43
N PRO A 91 -9.64 -12.89 0.89
CA PRO A 91 -9.72 -11.50 1.33
C PRO A 91 -8.40 -10.75 1.07
N GLY A 92 -7.26 -11.43 1.07
CA GLY A 92 -5.99 -10.86 0.64
C GLY A 92 -6.02 -10.41 -0.83
N ALA A 93 -6.58 -11.23 -1.72
CA ALA A 93 -6.76 -10.88 -3.13
C ALA A 93 -7.73 -9.72 -3.31
N TRP A 94 -8.80 -9.68 -2.51
CA TRP A 94 -9.76 -8.58 -2.47
C TRP A 94 -9.10 -7.27 -2.06
N VAL A 95 -8.36 -7.24 -0.95
CA VAL A 95 -7.62 -6.04 -0.52
C VAL A 95 -6.57 -5.64 -1.56
N GLY A 96 -5.88 -6.62 -2.15
CA GLY A 96 -4.92 -6.42 -3.23
C GLY A 96 -5.52 -5.71 -4.44
N LEU A 97 -6.79 -5.99 -4.79
CA LEU A 97 -7.50 -5.33 -5.88
C LEU A 97 -7.47 -3.79 -5.75
N TRP A 98 -7.68 -3.29 -4.54
CA TRP A 98 -7.66 -1.85 -4.24
C TRP A 98 -6.25 -1.26 -4.38
N GLY A 99 -5.20 -2.01 -4.02
CA GLY A 99 -3.80 -1.64 -4.30
C GLY A 99 -3.51 -1.57 -5.80
N GLY A 100 -4.06 -2.52 -6.57
CA GLY A 100 -4.00 -2.50 -8.04
C GLY A 100 -4.70 -1.29 -8.65
N LEU A 101 -5.93 -0.99 -8.20
CA LEU A 101 -6.69 0.19 -8.61
C LEU A 101 -5.97 1.48 -8.26
N PHE A 102 -5.39 1.58 -7.06
CA PHE A 102 -4.58 2.73 -6.66
C PHE A 102 -3.43 2.96 -7.65
N CYS A 103 -2.62 1.95 -7.92
CA CYS A 103 -1.51 2.06 -8.87
C CYS A 103 -1.97 2.45 -10.27
N PHE A 104 -3.05 1.84 -10.76
CA PHE A 104 -3.61 2.12 -12.08
C PHE A 104 -4.10 3.56 -12.18
N CYS A 105 -4.96 4.00 -11.27
CA CYS A 105 -5.52 5.35 -11.27
C CYS A 105 -4.44 6.41 -11.10
N LEU A 106 -3.51 6.23 -10.15
CA LEU A 106 -2.40 7.18 -9.94
C LEU A 106 -1.48 7.25 -11.16
N SER A 107 -1.24 6.13 -11.86
CA SER A 107 -0.50 6.11 -13.12
C SER A 107 -1.21 6.91 -14.21
N ARG A 108 -2.52 6.72 -14.36
CA ARG A 108 -3.32 7.46 -15.36
C ARG A 108 -3.35 8.95 -15.08
N LEU A 109 -3.61 9.36 -13.85
CA LEU A 109 -3.59 10.76 -13.42
C LEU A 109 -2.21 11.40 -13.68
N SER A 110 -1.13 10.70 -13.32
CA SER A 110 0.23 11.21 -13.51
C SER A 110 0.65 11.34 -14.98
N ARG A 111 0.06 10.55 -15.88
CA ARG A 111 0.29 10.65 -17.33
C ARG A 111 -0.56 11.73 -17.99
N ALA A 112 -1.79 11.95 -17.53
CA ALA A 112 -2.70 12.95 -18.08
C ALA A 112 -2.27 14.40 -17.76
N GLY A 113 -1.56 14.61 -16.67
CA GLY A 113 -1.11 15.92 -16.20
C GLY A 113 0.38 15.97 -15.88
N LYS A 114 1.01 17.14 -16.05
CA LYS A 114 2.37 17.40 -15.53
C LYS A 114 2.27 17.70 -14.03
N PHE A 115 2.14 16.64 -13.21
CA PHE A 115 2.06 16.82 -11.77
C PHE A 115 3.44 17.16 -11.17
N SER A 116 3.49 18.26 -10.41
CA SER A 116 4.57 18.47 -9.44
C SER A 116 4.49 17.43 -8.32
N LEU A 117 5.60 17.21 -7.61
CA LEU A 117 5.62 16.24 -6.50
C LEU A 117 4.50 16.47 -5.47
N PRO A 118 4.25 17.72 -4.98
CA PRO A 118 3.16 17.97 -4.05
C PRO A 118 1.77 17.66 -4.63
N ARG A 119 1.51 18.01 -5.90
CA ARG A 119 0.22 17.71 -6.54
C ARG A 119 0.00 16.20 -6.68
N ARG A 120 1.06 15.46 -7.00
CA ARG A 120 0.99 14.00 -7.07
C ARG A 120 0.75 13.37 -5.70
N ALA A 121 1.38 13.89 -4.66
CA ALA A 121 1.15 13.45 -3.28
C ALA A 121 -0.29 13.71 -2.83
N LEU A 122 -0.83 14.89 -3.13
CA LEU A 122 -2.23 15.22 -2.85
C LEU A 122 -3.19 14.27 -3.61
N ALA A 123 -2.94 14.06 -4.90
CA ALA A 123 -3.74 13.12 -5.70
C ALA A 123 -3.68 11.70 -5.15
N ALA A 124 -2.50 11.24 -4.71
CA ALA A 124 -2.32 9.94 -4.08
C ALA A 124 -3.10 9.83 -2.76
N GLY A 125 -3.05 10.87 -1.92
CA GLY A 125 -3.79 10.90 -0.65
C GLY A 125 -5.30 10.88 -0.85
N LEU A 126 -5.82 11.72 -1.75
CA LEU A 126 -7.26 11.75 -2.07
C LEU A 126 -7.74 10.44 -2.69
N LEU A 127 -6.96 9.87 -3.60
CA LEU A 127 -7.27 8.58 -4.22
C LEU A 127 -7.28 7.46 -3.17
N TRP A 128 -6.32 7.46 -2.25
CA TRP A 128 -6.27 6.50 -1.15
C TRP A 128 -7.51 6.57 -0.27
N TYR A 129 -7.86 7.79 0.17
CA TYR A 129 -9.08 8.07 0.93
C TYR A 129 -10.32 7.49 0.23
N LEU A 130 -10.51 7.82 -1.07
CA LEU A 130 -11.67 7.36 -1.84
C LEU A 130 -11.73 5.83 -1.95
N LEU A 131 -10.58 5.19 -2.19
CA LEU A 131 -10.52 3.74 -2.34
C LEU A 131 -10.76 3.01 -1.01
N GLU A 132 -10.19 3.45 0.10
CA GLU A 132 -10.47 2.86 1.41
C GLU A 132 -11.92 3.11 1.86
N TRP A 133 -12.44 4.32 1.65
CA TRP A 133 -13.83 4.63 1.93
C TRP A 133 -14.77 3.74 1.10
N THR A 134 -14.55 3.62 -0.20
CA THR A 134 -15.35 2.74 -1.07
C THR A 134 -15.28 1.29 -0.62
N ARG A 135 -14.09 0.78 -0.28
CA ARG A 135 -13.89 -0.57 0.23
C ARG A 135 -14.66 -0.83 1.53
N GLY A 136 -14.86 0.21 2.34
CA GLY A 136 -15.56 0.12 3.61
C GLY A 136 -17.04 -0.26 3.51
N TRP A 137 -17.67 -0.06 2.35
CA TRP A 137 -19.09 -0.40 2.14
C TRP A 137 -19.38 -1.21 0.87
N PHE A 138 -18.49 -1.18 -0.12
CA PHE A 138 -18.69 -1.91 -1.36
C PHE A 138 -18.69 -3.44 -1.12
N ALA A 139 -19.65 -4.16 -1.74
CA ALA A 139 -19.80 -5.61 -1.63
C ALA A 139 -19.84 -6.10 -0.16
N THR A 140 -20.73 -5.53 0.65
CA THR A 140 -20.92 -5.76 2.10
C THR A 140 -19.89 -5.07 3.02
N GLY A 141 -18.84 -4.48 2.44
CA GLY A 141 -17.78 -3.78 3.15
C GLY A 141 -16.69 -4.71 3.72
N PHE A 142 -15.43 -4.29 3.55
CA PHE A 142 -14.29 -4.96 4.17
C PHE A 142 -13.29 -3.91 4.67
N PRO A 143 -13.58 -3.22 5.80
CA PRO A 143 -12.78 -2.10 6.30
C PRO A 143 -11.50 -2.52 7.05
N TRP A 144 -11.00 -3.73 6.83
CA TRP A 144 -9.80 -4.24 7.47
C TRP A 144 -8.52 -3.69 6.81
N LEU A 145 -7.45 -3.60 7.60
CA LEU A 145 -6.12 -3.15 7.16
C LEU A 145 -6.16 -1.71 6.60
N THR A 146 -6.93 -0.80 7.23
CA THR A 146 -6.83 0.62 6.90
C THR A 146 -5.50 1.17 7.40
N LEU A 147 -4.95 2.13 6.66
CA LEU A 147 -3.65 2.70 7.00
C LEU A 147 -3.72 3.52 8.31
N GLY A 148 -4.84 4.16 8.58
CA GLY A 148 -5.10 4.87 9.83
C GLY A 148 -5.16 3.92 11.03
N ALA A 149 -5.93 2.83 10.92
CA ALA A 149 -6.04 1.83 12.00
C ALA A 149 -4.69 1.17 12.31
N ALA A 150 -3.81 1.00 11.34
CA ALA A 150 -2.45 0.49 11.57
C ALA A 150 -1.65 1.37 12.56
N GLN A 151 -1.96 2.66 12.67
CA GLN A 151 -1.31 3.62 13.58
C GLN A 151 -1.99 3.69 14.96
N ALA A 152 -3.07 2.96 15.22
CA ALA A 152 -3.87 3.05 16.45
C ALA A 152 -3.10 2.75 17.74
N ARG A 153 -1.99 1.99 17.65
CA ARG A 153 -1.07 1.76 18.78
C ARG A 153 -0.48 3.07 19.34
N TRP A 154 -0.39 4.11 18.50
CA TRP A 154 0.13 5.42 18.89
C TRP A 154 -0.97 6.47 18.77
N PRO A 155 -1.77 6.70 19.85
CA PRO A 155 -2.94 7.57 19.80
C PRO A 155 -2.66 8.97 19.26
N LEU A 156 -1.45 9.50 19.50
CA LEU A 156 -1.04 10.82 18.99
C LEU A 156 -1.10 10.90 17.46
N LEU A 157 -0.78 9.81 16.76
CA LEU A 157 -0.77 9.77 15.30
C LEU A 157 -2.17 9.73 14.69
N ILE A 158 -3.18 9.33 15.47
CA ILE A 158 -4.57 9.24 15.00
C ILE A 158 -5.48 10.32 15.57
N GLN A 159 -4.96 11.30 16.32
CA GLN A 159 -5.76 12.40 16.90
C GLN A 159 -6.61 13.14 15.86
N GLY A 160 -6.06 13.36 14.67
CA GLY A 160 -6.76 13.99 13.57
C GLY A 160 -7.99 13.21 13.08
N ALA A 161 -8.14 11.92 13.44
CA ALA A 161 -9.29 11.12 13.05
C ALA A 161 -10.61 11.65 13.64
N SER A 162 -10.56 12.40 14.77
CA SER A 162 -11.73 13.09 15.34
C SER A 162 -12.31 14.18 14.41
N VAL A 163 -11.52 14.67 13.45
CA VAL A 163 -11.91 15.73 12.51
C VAL A 163 -12.15 15.17 11.09
N ILE A 164 -11.24 14.34 10.58
CA ILE A 164 -11.28 13.86 9.19
C ILE A 164 -11.60 12.37 9.06
N GLY A 165 -11.83 11.69 10.17
CA GLY A 165 -12.12 10.25 10.20
C GLY A 165 -10.89 9.37 9.95
N ASP A 166 -11.03 8.05 10.11
CA ASP A 166 -9.96 7.08 9.87
C ASP A 166 -9.46 7.10 8.42
N TYR A 167 -10.38 7.11 7.47
CA TYR A 167 -10.03 7.16 6.04
C TYR A 167 -9.32 8.47 5.64
N GLY A 168 -9.67 9.58 6.30
CA GLY A 168 -8.98 10.86 6.08
C GLY A 168 -7.53 10.82 6.54
N ILE A 169 -7.28 10.24 7.72
CA ILE A 169 -5.93 9.98 8.23
C ILE A 169 -5.17 9.03 7.32
N SER A 170 -5.80 7.96 6.86
CA SER A 170 -5.22 7.02 5.89
C SER A 170 -4.77 7.74 4.62
N GLY A 171 -5.62 8.59 4.06
CA GLY A 171 -5.30 9.39 2.88
C GLY A 171 -4.13 10.34 3.11
N LEU A 172 -4.10 11.04 4.25
CA LEU A 172 -2.99 11.91 4.62
C LEU A 172 -1.66 11.14 4.66
N TYR A 173 -1.62 10.01 5.36
CA TYR A 173 -0.43 9.18 5.47
C TYR A 173 0.01 8.60 4.12
N ALA A 174 -0.92 8.17 3.28
CA ALA A 174 -0.60 7.67 1.95
C ALA A 174 0.00 8.75 1.06
N GLY A 175 -0.54 9.97 1.11
CA GLY A 175 0.00 11.12 0.40
C GLY A 175 1.42 11.46 0.84
N MET A 176 1.67 11.51 2.16
CA MET A 176 3.00 11.76 2.75
C MET A 176 4.00 10.65 2.37
N ALA A 177 3.60 9.40 2.45
CA ALA A 177 4.44 8.25 2.08
C ALA A 177 4.83 8.28 0.60
N CYS A 178 3.88 8.59 -0.29
CA CYS A 178 4.15 8.76 -1.73
C CYS A 178 5.09 9.94 -2.00
N LEU A 179 4.92 11.07 -1.28
CA LEU A 179 5.81 12.23 -1.40
C LEU A 179 7.23 11.86 -0.98
N ALA A 180 7.39 11.23 0.17
CA ALA A 180 8.70 10.79 0.67
C ALA A 180 9.41 9.84 -0.31
N ALA A 181 8.67 8.87 -0.87
CA ALA A 181 9.19 7.93 -1.86
C ALA A 181 9.62 8.64 -3.17
N ASP A 182 8.83 9.62 -3.63
CA ASP A 182 9.15 10.40 -4.83
C ASP A 182 10.36 11.31 -4.62
N LEU A 183 10.48 11.93 -3.44
CA LEU A 183 11.66 12.73 -3.06
C LEU A 183 12.91 11.86 -2.99
N ALA A 184 12.85 10.72 -2.32
CA ALA A 184 13.97 9.77 -2.25
C ALA A 184 14.42 9.35 -3.65
N ARG A 185 13.47 9.01 -4.53
CA ARG A 185 13.76 8.69 -5.93
C ARG A 185 14.43 9.84 -6.67
N ALA A 186 13.96 11.07 -6.50
CA ALA A 186 14.54 12.26 -7.15
C ALA A 186 15.98 12.51 -6.70
N LEU A 187 16.26 12.39 -5.41
CA LEU A 187 17.61 12.53 -4.85
C LEU A 187 18.57 11.47 -5.39
N LEU A 188 18.14 10.20 -5.40
CA LEU A 188 18.94 9.09 -5.91
C LEU A 188 19.20 9.19 -7.42
N SER A 189 18.28 9.78 -8.20
CA SER A 189 18.45 9.97 -9.64
C SER A 189 19.25 11.24 -9.97
N GLY A 190 19.16 12.30 -9.17
CA GLY A 190 19.91 13.54 -9.34
C GLY A 190 21.42 13.39 -9.13
N GLY A 191 21.83 12.51 -8.20
CA GLY A 191 23.25 12.19 -7.95
C GLY A 191 23.94 11.41 -9.10
N ARG A 192 23.19 10.90 -10.08
CA ARG A 192 23.72 10.19 -11.26
C ARG A 192 23.97 11.09 -12.48
N ARG A 193 23.64 12.36 -12.43
CA ARG A 193 24.08 13.31 -13.45
C ARG A 193 25.55 13.65 -13.17
N ALA A 194 26.46 12.91 -13.76
CA ALA A 194 27.89 13.21 -13.77
C ALA A 194 28.12 14.65 -14.26
N PRO A 195 28.98 15.43 -13.62
CA PRO A 195 29.49 16.66 -14.19
C PRO A 195 30.44 16.27 -15.33
N GLY A 196 30.15 16.71 -16.54
CA GLY A 196 31.14 16.59 -17.62
C GLY A 196 30.59 16.17 -18.96
N ARG A 197 30.05 17.15 -19.68
CA ARG A 197 30.35 17.39 -21.09
C ARG A 197 30.15 18.88 -21.33
N GLY A 198 31.11 19.64 -20.87
CA GLY A 198 31.40 20.92 -21.46
C GLY A 198 32.18 20.68 -22.73
N ARG A 199 31.80 21.34 -23.78
CA ARG A 199 32.33 21.64 -25.08
C ARG A 199 31.72 20.87 -26.21
#